data_1491d508fb196e6acc425fc71320854d
#
_entry.id   1491d508fb196e6acc425fc71320854d
#
_cell.length_a   1.000
_cell.length_b   1.000
_cell.length_c   1.000
_cell.angle_alpha   90.00
_cell.angle_beta   90.00
_cell.angle_gamma   90.00
#
_symmetry.space_group_name_H-M   'P 1'
#
loop_
_entity.id
_entity.type
_entity.pdbx_description
1 polymer ?
#
loop_
_entity_poly.entity_id
_entity_poly.type
_entity_poly.pdbx_seq_one_letter_code
_entity_poly.pdbx_strand_id
1 'polypeptide(L)'
;MTGDDFEVKVCATPTIAYVNGELVFESETEDVVYHSTITDTDINSYDTNKVQLNVTYNISVYATKEGYKDSEVAKATLCWIDVEPKSEGLTDTDIANVKALPVVVQARNGTITVTGANDGTMVEVYGISGTKLGEAKTALNKATIHTDAQAGSVVIVKVGNKSIKIRI
;
A
#
# COMPACT_ATOMS: atom_id res chain seq x y z
N MET A 1 21.26 -32.38 -27.53
CA MET A 1 21.34 -31.21 -27.34
C MET A 1 20.60 -30.72 -26.40
N THR A 2 20.97 -30.04 -26.03
CA THR A 2 20.43 -29.67 -24.92
C THR A 2 20.32 -28.25 -24.77
N GLY A 3 19.81 -27.62 -25.71
CA GLY A 3 19.46 -26.25 -25.62
C GLY A 3 18.30 -25.98 -24.77
N ASP A 4 18.10 -26.90 -23.87
CA ASP A 4 16.91 -26.88 -23.09
C ASP A 4 17.02 -26.08 -21.85
N ASP A 5 18.19 -25.58 -21.58
CA ASP A 5 18.36 -24.69 -20.43
C ASP A 5 18.00 -23.25 -20.76
N PHE A 6 16.93 -23.04 -21.50
CA PHE A 6 16.35 -21.73 -21.55
C PHE A 6 15.62 -21.48 -20.25
N GLU A 7 16.35 -21.01 -19.27
CA GLU A 7 15.68 -20.38 -18.16
C GLU A 7 14.90 -19.19 -18.70
N VAL A 8 13.58 -19.35 -18.72
CA VAL A 8 12.72 -18.23 -19.08
C VAL A 8 12.84 -17.22 -17.95
N LYS A 9 13.44 -16.10 -18.23
CA LYS A 9 13.52 -15.02 -17.27
C LYS A 9 12.13 -14.46 -17.04
N VAL A 10 11.84 -14.18 -15.78
CA VAL A 10 10.58 -13.59 -15.36
C VAL A 10 10.86 -12.17 -14.93
N CYS A 11 10.00 -11.22 -15.34
CA CYS A 11 10.11 -9.85 -14.86
C CYS A 11 9.97 -9.81 -13.33
N ALA A 12 10.76 -9.00 -12.67
CA ALA A 12 10.63 -8.79 -11.24
C ALA A 12 9.30 -8.09 -10.93
N THR A 13 8.66 -8.52 -9.87
CA THR A 13 7.40 -7.92 -9.43
C THR A 13 7.59 -6.45 -9.07
N PRO A 14 6.80 -5.54 -9.65
CA PRO A 14 6.96 -4.13 -9.36
C PRO A 14 6.68 -3.75 -7.91
N THR A 15 7.31 -2.70 -7.45
CA THR A 15 6.94 -2.02 -6.22
C THR A 15 6.06 -0.82 -6.55
N ILE A 16 5.20 -0.46 -5.62
CA ILE A 16 4.24 0.62 -5.78
C ILE A 16 4.52 1.67 -4.72
N ALA A 17 4.75 2.90 -5.15
CA ALA A 17 4.96 4.04 -4.26
C ALA A 17 4.09 5.21 -4.69
N TYR A 18 3.81 6.10 -3.77
CA TYR A 18 3.12 7.35 -4.03
C TYR A 18 4.05 8.50 -3.64
N VAL A 19 4.50 9.24 -4.62
CA VAL A 19 5.50 10.29 -4.43
C VAL A 19 5.04 11.57 -5.13
N ASN A 20 5.02 12.66 -4.41
CA ASN A 20 4.67 13.99 -4.96
C ASN A 20 3.34 14.01 -5.75
N GLY A 21 2.34 13.29 -5.28
CA GLY A 21 1.04 13.26 -5.93
C GLY A 21 0.92 12.28 -7.10
N GLU A 22 1.95 11.46 -7.34
CA GLU A 22 1.96 10.52 -8.44
C GLU A 22 2.27 9.10 -7.97
N LEU A 23 1.63 8.12 -8.59
CA LEU A 23 1.98 6.73 -8.40
C LEU A 23 3.25 6.42 -9.20
N VAL A 24 4.20 5.79 -8.53
CA VAL A 24 5.47 5.39 -9.13
C VAL A 24 5.60 3.88 -9.02
N PHE A 25 5.90 3.24 -10.13
CA PHE A 25 6.16 1.81 -10.19
C PHE A 25 7.64 1.61 -10.50
N GLU A 26 8.27 0.71 -9.77
CA GLU A 26 9.67 0.36 -9.99
C GLU A 26 9.83 -1.16 -10.05
N SER A 27 10.71 -1.63 -10.90
CA SER A 27 11.04 -3.05 -11.02
C SER A 27 12.57 -3.20 -11.08
N GLU A 28 13.06 -4.29 -10.48
CA GLU A 28 14.48 -4.65 -10.61
C GLU A 28 14.84 -5.06 -12.04
N THR A 29 13.86 -5.43 -12.85
CA THR A 29 14.07 -5.69 -14.27
C THR A 29 14.03 -4.37 -15.02
N GLU A 30 15.09 -4.04 -15.72
CA GLU A 30 15.18 -2.81 -16.49
C GLU A 30 14.30 -2.88 -17.76
N ASP A 31 13.90 -1.72 -18.24
CA ASP A 31 13.18 -1.56 -19.52
C ASP A 31 11.86 -2.36 -19.59
N VAL A 32 11.16 -2.47 -18.50
CA VAL A 32 9.84 -3.12 -18.46
C VAL A 32 8.73 -2.14 -18.79
N VAL A 33 7.63 -2.67 -19.27
CA VAL A 33 6.38 -1.92 -19.45
C VAL A 33 5.46 -2.28 -18.28
N TYR A 34 4.90 -1.26 -17.62
CA TYR A 34 3.99 -1.48 -16.49
C TYR A 34 2.56 -1.47 -16.97
N HIS A 35 1.79 -2.44 -16.50
CA HIS A 35 0.35 -2.52 -16.75
C HIS A 35 -0.36 -2.38 -15.41
N SER A 36 -1.03 -1.27 -15.21
CA SER A 36 -1.68 -0.99 -13.92
C SER A 36 -3.19 -0.92 -14.07
N THR A 37 -3.87 -1.38 -13.04
CA THR A 37 -5.31 -1.23 -12.89
C THR A 37 -5.54 -0.56 -11.54
N ILE A 38 -6.28 0.53 -11.54
CA ILE A 38 -6.57 1.28 -10.33
C ILE A 38 -8.08 1.35 -10.19
N THR A 39 -8.58 0.89 -9.04
CA THR A 39 -10.00 0.95 -8.74
C THR A 39 -10.19 1.71 -7.42
N ASP A 40 -11.15 2.60 -7.39
CA ASP A 40 -11.55 3.28 -6.16
C ASP A 40 -12.66 2.50 -5.47
N THR A 41 -12.57 2.38 -4.16
CA THR A 41 -13.48 1.50 -3.44
C THR A 41 -14.55 2.22 -2.65
N ASP A 42 -14.67 3.51 -2.72
CA ASP A 42 -15.79 4.13 -2.01
C ASP A 42 -16.17 5.47 -2.55
N ILE A 43 -17.10 5.43 -3.44
CA ILE A 43 -17.96 6.61 -3.61
C ILE A 43 -19.28 6.30 -2.95
N ASN A 44 -19.30 6.29 -1.63
CA ASN A 44 -20.55 6.29 -0.90
C ASN A 44 -20.93 7.72 -0.56
N SER A 45 -21.21 8.51 -1.56
CA SER A 45 -21.81 9.81 -1.31
C SER A 45 -23.30 9.74 -1.56
N TYR A 46 -24.00 9.24 -0.58
CA TYR A 46 -25.47 9.30 -0.61
C TYR A 46 -26.00 10.63 -0.08
N ASP A 47 -25.14 11.49 0.40
CA ASP A 47 -25.59 12.78 0.89
C ASP A 47 -25.18 13.85 -0.12
N THR A 48 -26.18 14.49 -0.70
CA THR A 48 -25.99 15.51 -1.74
C THR A 48 -25.25 16.75 -1.27
N ASN A 49 -25.03 16.91 0.03
CA ASN A 49 -24.41 18.11 0.59
C ASN A 49 -23.01 17.90 1.18
N LYS A 50 -22.56 16.67 1.29
CA LYS A 50 -21.22 16.37 1.85
C LYS A 50 -20.61 15.20 1.12
N VAL A 51 -19.60 15.47 0.34
CA VAL A 51 -18.77 14.43 -0.26
C VAL A 51 -17.64 14.14 0.71
N GLN A 52 -17.73 13.02 1.44
CA GLN A 52 -16.58 12.56 2.20
C GLN A 52 -15.64 11.86 1.23
N LEU A 53 -14.51 12.51 0.98
CA LEU A 53 -13.47 11.93 0.14
C LEU A 53 -12.62 10.97 0.98
N ASN A 54 -13.24 9.88 1.42
CA ASN A 54 -12.48 8.77 1.96
C ASN A 54 -12.19 7.80 0.83
N VAL A 55 -11.39 8.24 -0.12
CA VAL A 55 -11.11 7.41 -1.27
C VAL A 55 -9.95 6.49 -0.94
N THR A 56 -10.21 5.19 -0.99
CA THR A 56 -9.19 4.16 -0.93
C THR A 56 -9.03 3.59 -2.33
N TYR A 57 -7.82 3.63 -2.85
CA TYR A 57 -7.53 3.09 -4.17
C TYR A 57 -6.88 1.73 -4.04
N ASN A 58 -7.41 0.76 -4.77
CA ASN A 58 -6.76 -0.53 -4.93
C ASN A 58 -5.97 -0.51 -6.24
N ILE A 59 -4.69 -0.78 -6.14
CA ILE A 59 -3.76 -0.70 -7.24
C ILE A 59 -3.21 -2.08 -7.51
N SER A 60 -3.27 -2.51 -8.77
CA SER A 60 -2.63 -3.73 -9.23
C SER A 60 -1.72 -3.37 -10.38
N VAL A 61 -0.49 -3.84 -10.37
CA VAL A 61 0.46 -3.59 -11.45
C VAL A 61 1.32 -4.82 -11.68
N TYR A 62 1.58 -5.11 -12.95
CA TYR A 62 2.56 -6.11 -13.34
C TYR A 62 3.45 -5.55 -14.43
N ALA A 63 4.60 -6.15 -14.60
CA ALA A 63 5.60 -5.72 -15.57
C ALA A 63 5.75 -6.76 -16.68
N THR A 64 5.95 -6.27 -17.89
CA THR A 64 6.19 -7.12 -19.06
C THR A 64 7.45 -6.65 -19.77
N LYS A 65 8.14 -7.59 -20.39
CA LYS A 65 9.32 -7.30 -21.22
C LYS A 65 9.41 -8.35 -22.32
N GLU A 66 9.78 -7.92 -23.52
CA GLU A 66 9.95 -8.84 -24.63
C GLU A 66 11.00 -9.90 -24.29
N GLY A 67 10.67 -11.15 -24.52
CA GLY A 67 11.54 -12.28 -24.18
C GLY A 67 11.49 -12.74 -22.73
N TYR A 68 10.69 -12.07 -21.89
CA TYR A 68 10.50 -12.42 -20.49
C TYR A 68 9.05 -12.83 -20.23
N LYS A 69 8.85 -13.63 -19.21
CA LYS A 69 7.50 -13.86 -18.70
C LYS A 69 7.04 -12.63 -17.92
N ASP A 70 5.74 -12.41 -17.93
CA ASP A 70 5.15 -11.34 -17.13
C ASP A 70 5.49 -11.53 -15.65
N SER A 71 5.65 -10.43 -14.94
CA SER A 71 5.85 -10.50 -13.49
C SER A 71 4.57 -10.96 -12.79
N GLU A 72 4.72 -11.34 -11.53
CA GLU A 72 3.56 -11.44 -10.65
C GLU A 72 2.90 -10.07 -10.52
N VAL A 73 1.61 -10.09 -10.19
CA VAL A 73 0.86 -8.85 -9.97
C VAL A 73 1.16 -8.33 -8.58
N ALA A 74 1.70 -7.12 -8.52
CA ALA A 74 1.85 -6.39 -7.27
C ALA A 74 0.53 -5.73 -6.93
N LYS A 75 0.11 -5.84 -5.68
CA LYS A 75 -1.12 -5.23 -5.19
C LYS A 75 -0.81 -4.31 -4.04
N ALA A 76 -1.41 -3.14 -4.06
CA ALA A 76 -1.26 -2.18 -2.98
C ALA A 76 -2.58 -1.44 -2.77
N THR A 77 -2.72 -0.88 -1.60
CA THR A 77 -3.85 -0.01 -1.25
C THR A 77 -3.29 1.36 -0.90
N LEU A 78 -3.76 2.37 -1.59
CA LEU A 78 -3.45 3.76 -1.30
C LEU A 78 -4.60 4.37 -0.54
N CYS A 79 -4.31 4.93 0.62
CA CYS A 79 -5.31 5.62 1.42
C CYS A 79 -4.68 6.84 2.09
N TRP A 80 -5.52 7.72 2.61
CA TRP A 80 -5.06 8.89 3.37
C TRP A 80 -5.40 8.70 4.83
N ILE A 81 -4.41 8.93 5.69
CA ILE A 81 -4.58 8.91 7.14
C ILE A 81 -4.58 10.33 7.66
N ASP A 82 -5.40 10.60 8.66
CA ASP A 82 -5.42 11.89 9.32
C ASP A 82 -4.25 11.96 10.30
N VAL A 83 -3.48 13.02 10.19
CA VAL A 83 -2.39 13.29 11.12
C VAL A 83 -2.89 14.32 12.11
N GLU A 84 -2.95 13.94 13.40
CA GLU A 84 -3.28 14.90 14.42
C GLU A 84 -2.16 15.93 14.54
N PRO A 85 -2.50 17.21 14.44
CA PRO A 85 -1.50 18.25 14.64
C PRO A 85 -1.01 18.16 16.09
N LYS A 86 0.30 18.22 16.28
CA LYS A 86 0.88 18.33 17.62
C LYS A 86 0.31 19.57 18.29
N SER A 87 -0.23 19.39 19.49
CA SER A 87 -0.96 20.45 20.18
C SER A 87 -0.08 21.54 20.77
N GLU A 88 1.20 21.53 20.59
CA GLU A 88 2.08 22.55 21.14
C GLU A 88 2.06 23.81 20.27
N GLY A 89 1.54 24.88 20.80
CA GLY A 89 1.58 26.20 20.17
C GLY A 89 0.55 26.39 19.07
N LEU A 90 -0.51 25.60 19.05
CA LEU A 90 -1.54 25.72 18.03
C LEU A 90 -2.42 26.93 18.32
N THR A 91 -2.52 27.82 17.35
CA THR A 91 -3.56 28.86 17.32
C THR A 91 -4.81 28.30 16.67
N ASP A 92 -5.96 28.94 16.88
CA ASP A 92 -7.23 28.46 16.33
C ASP A 92 -7.23 28.27 14.80
N THR A 93 -6.29 28.91 14.12
CA THR A 93 -6.14 28.76 12.67
C THR A 93 -5.43 27.48 12.27
N ASP A 94 -4.72 26.84 13.18
CA ASP A 94 -3.97 25.61 12.87
C ASP A 94 -4.84 24.36 12.97
N ILE A 95 -5.99 24.46 13.63
CA ILE A 95 -6.93 23.35 13.78
C ILE A 95 -7.57 22.98 12.45
N ALA A 96 -7.63 23.92 11.52
CA ALA A 96 -8.19 23.68 10.19
C ALA A 96 -7.23 22.92 9.25
N ASN A 97 -5.98 22.68 9.67
CA ASN A 97 -4.96 22.06 8.84
C ASN A 97 -4.68 20.62 9.25
N VAL A 98 -5.72 19.81 9.37
CA VAL A 98 -5.54 18.37 9.48
C VAL A 98 -5.02 17.90 8.13
N LYS A 99 -3.74 17.61 8.05
CA LYS A 99 -3.14 17.10 6.83
C LYS A 99 -3.40 15.61 6.74
N ALA A 100 -4.14 15.21 5.72
CA ALA A 100 -4.23 13.81 5.37
C ALA A 100 -2.93 13.38 4.67
N LEU A 101 -2.30 12.32 5.16
CA LEU A 101 -1.10 11.77 4.55
C LEU A 101 -1.45 10.58 3.65
N PRO A 102 -0.93 10.53 2.43
CA PRO A 102 -1.08 9.37 1.58
C PRO A 102 -0.20 8.22 2.09
N VAL A 103 -0.80 7.07 2.27
CA VAL A 103 -0.12 5.87 2.76
C VAL A 103 -0.38 4.74 1.77
N VAL A 104 0.68 4.04 1.37
CA VAL A 104 0.58 2.86 0.52
C VAL A 104 0.83 1.62 1.37
N VAL A 105 -0.12 0.70 1.35
CA VAL A 105 -0.01 -0.60 2.01
C VAL A 105 0.12 -1.67 0.94
N GLN A 106 1.26 -2.34 0.91
CA GLN A 106 1.53 -3.41 -0.04
C GLN A 106 1.72 -4.73 0.70
N ALA A 107 1.04 -5.77 0.25
CA ALA A 107 1.19 -7.10 0.81
C ALA A 107 1.78 -8.04 -0.24
N ARG A 108 2.77 -8.82 0.16
CA ARG A 108 3.40 -9.82 -0.71
C ARG A 108 4.02 -10.92 0.13
N ASN A 109 3.66 -12.16 -0.19
CA ASN A 109 4.26 -13.35 0.45
C ASN A 109 4.25 -13.28 1.99
N GLY A 110 3.12 -12.87 2.58
CA GLY A 110 3.01 -12.74 4.04
C GLY A 110 3.69 -11.51 4.62
N THR A 111 4.36 -10.71 3.82
CA THR A 111 5.01 -9.49 4.26
C THR A 111 4.13 -8.29 3.89
N ILE A 112 3.89 -7.43 4.85
CA ILE A 112 3.12 -6.21 4.67
C ILE A 112 4.07 -5.03 4.83
N THR A 113 4.11 -4.18 3.82
CA THR A 113 4.92 -2.97 3.81
C THR A 113 4.00 -1.76 3.76
N VAL A 114 4.19 -0.85 4.69
CA VAL A 114 3.46 0.42 4.77
C VAL A 114 4.46 1.54 4.53
N THR A 115 4.16 2.41 3.56
CA THR A 115 5.02 3.57 3.24
C THR A 115 4.20 4.85 3.26
N GLY A 116 4.83 5.95 3.62
CA GLY A 116 4.22 7.27 3.61
C GLY A 116 3.79 7.80 4.97
N ALA A 117 3.64 6.95 5.98
CA ALA A 117 3.30 7.40 7.32
C ALA A 117 4.50 8.06 8.02
N ASN A 118 4.22 8.99 8.90
CA ASN A 118 5.27 9.65 9.68
C ASN A 118 6.02 8.65 10.55
N ASP A 119 7.30 8.91 10.77
CA ASP A 119 8.12 8.09 11.65
C ASP A 119 7.51 7.98 13.05
N GLY A 120 7.57 6.78 13.61
CA GLY A 120 6.98 6.51 14.91
C GLY A 120 5.51 6.12 14.86
N THR A 121 4.87 6.12 13.69
CA THR A 121 3.49 5.65 13.56
C THR A 121 3.43 4.15 13.80
N MET A 122 2.51 3.73 14.67
CA MET A 122 2.31 2.31 14.93
C MET A 122 1.52 1.69 13.81
N VAL A 123 2.03 0.59 13.28
CA VAL A 123 1.34 -0.24 12.28
C VAL A 123 1.11 -1.61 12.90
N GLU A 124 -0.13 -2.04 12.90
CA GLU A 124 -0.53 -3.34 13.46
C GLU A 124 -1.29 -4.12 12.41
N VAL A 125 -1.08 -5.43 12.38
CA VAL A 125 -1.76 -6.33 11.46
C VAL A 125 -2.56 -7.34 12.25
N TYR A 126 -3.84 -7.46 11.90
CA TYR A 126 -4.77 -8.38 12.55
C TYR A 126 -5.39 -9.31 11.51
N GLY A 127 -5.60 -10.55 11.92
CA GLY A 127 -6.47 -11.45 11.15
C GLY A 127 -7.94 -11.04 11.28
N ILE A 128 -8.79 -11.56 10.41
CA ILE A 128 -10.23 -11.27 10.47
C ILE A 128 -10.89 -11.74 11.76
N SER A 129 -10.26 -12.69 12.48
CA SER A 129 -10.72 -13.13 13.80
C SER A 129 -10.36 -12.16 14.92
N GLY A 130 -9.60 -11.10 14.63
CA GLY A 130 -9.13 -10.15 15.63
C GLY A 130 -7.79 -10.49 16.26
N THR A 131 -7.16 -11.59 15.84
CA THR A 131 -5.85 -11.99 16.37
C THR A 131 -4.76 -11.11 15.78
N LYS A 132 -3.91 -10.55 16.63
CA LYS A 132 -2.79 -9.74 16.17
C LYS A 132 -1.72 -10.63 15.52
N LEU A 133 -1.38 -10.34 14.28
CA LEU A 133 -0.39 -11.08 13.51
C LEU A 133 0.98 -10.46 13.53
N GLY A 134 1.07 -9.16 13.79
CA GLY A 134 2.35 -8.46 13.89
C GLY A 134 2.16 -6.98 14.09
N GLU A 135 3.26 -6.32 14.40
CA GLU A 135 3.27 -4.86 14.55
C GLU A 135 4.68 -4.32 14.29
N ALA A 136 4.76 -3.08 13.86
CA ALA A 136 6.02 -2.36 13.71
C ALA A 136 5.75 -0.86 13.77
N LYS A 137 6.76 -0.10 14.14
CA LYS A 137 6.72 1.37 14.03
C LYS A 137 7.40 1.78 12.73
N THR A 138 6.89 2.82 12.12
CA THR A 138 7.52 3.37 10.93
C THR A 138 8.85 4.02 11.27
N ALA A 139 9.82 3.79 10.41
CA ALA A 139 11.11 4.46 10.41
C ALA A 139 11.44 4.80 8.96
N LEU A 140 11.94 6.00 8.71
CA LEU A 140 12.17 6.52 7.36
C LEU A 140 10.90 6.38 6.49
N ASN A 141 9.75 6.71 7.09
CA ASN A 141 8.42 6.66 6.49
C ASN A 141 7.99 5.26 6.04
N LYS A 142 8.59 4.20 6.58
CA LYS A 142 8.32 2.83 6.18
C LYS A 142 8.22 1.90 7.38
N ALA A 143 7.28 0.96 7.33
CA ALA A 143 7.21 -0.17 8.25
C ALA A 143 7.08 -1.45 7.46
N THR A 144 7.74 -2.51 7.91
CA THR A 144 7.64 -3.83 7.30
C THR A 144 7.27 -4.84 8.38
N ILE A 145 6.22 -5.61 8.14
CA ILE A 145 5.71 -6.60 9.09
C ILE A 145 5.65 -7.95 8.37
N HIS A 146 6.30 -8.94 8.97
CA HIS A 146 6.22 -10.32 8.49
C HIS A 146 5.11 -11.04 9.26
N THR A 147 4.21 -11.69 8.54
CA THR A 147 3.10 -12.44 9.12
C THR A 147 3.11 -13.88 8.61
N ASP A 148 2.45 -14.75 9.35
CA ASP A 148 2.22 -16.14 8.91
C ASP A 148 0.95 -16.26 8.06
N ALA A 149 0.36 -15.15 7.67
CA ALA A 149 -0.86 -15.15 6.88
C ALA A 149 -0.61 -15.76 5.50
N GLN A 150 -1.49 -16.64 5.09
CA GLN A 150 -1.37 -17.33 3.82
C GLN A 150 -1.84 -16.46 2.66
N ALA A 151 -1.28 -16.68 1.49
CA ALA A 151 -1.71 -16.01 0.27
C ALA A 151 -3.22 -16.18 0.06
N GLY A 152 -3.88 -15.09 -0.30
CA GLY A 152 -5.33 -15.05 -0.49
C GLY A 152 -6.12 -14.74 0.77
N SER A 153 -5.50 -14.76 1.96
CA SER A 153 -6.20 -14.40 3.18
C SER A 153 -6.41 -12.89 3.29
N VAL A 154 -7.42 -12.53 4.06
CA VAL A 154 -7.75 -11.12 4.31
C VAL A 154 -7.21 -10.74 5.69
N VAL A 155 -6.52 -9.63 5.76
CA VAL A 155 -6.02 -9.08 7.02
C VAL A 155 -6.46 -7.63 7.16
N ILE A 156 -6.45 -7.16 8.40
CA ILE A 156 -6.73 -5.77 8.71
C ILE A 156 -5.41 -5.12 9.11
N VAL A 157 -5.02 -4.09 8.39
CA VAL A 157 -3.82 -3.30 8.70
C VAL A 157 -4.27 -2.00 9.33
N LYS A 158 -3.85 -1.79 10.55
CA LYS A 158 -4.14 -0.55 11.27
C LYS A 158 -2.90 0.35 11.21
N VAL A 159 -3.05 1.49 10.60
CA VAL A 159 -2.00 2.50 10.49
C VAL A 159 -2.44 3.71 11.29
N GLY A 160 -1.83 3.92 12.46
CA GLY A 160 -2.30 4.94 13.39
C GLY A 160 -3.76 4.69 13.78
N ASN A 161 -4.64 5.60 13.41
CA ASN A 161 -6.07 5.51 13.74
C ASN A 161 -6.91 4.90 12.61
N LYS A 162 -6.32 4.58 11.48
CA LYS A 162 -7.06 4.07 10.33
C LYS A 162 -6.85 2.58 10.14
N SER A 163 -7.95 1.85 9.94
CA SER A 163 -7.91 0.43 9.64
C SER A 163 -8.25 0.20 8.17
N ILE A 164 -7.46 -0.64 7.52
CA ILE A 164 -7.61 -0.95 6.10
C ILE A 164 -7.68 -2.46 5.97
N LYS A 165 -8.65 -2.94 5.22
CA LYS A 165 -8.78 -4.36 4.93
C LYS A 165 -8.08 -4.65 3.61
N ILE A 166 -7.12 -5.57 3.62
CA ILE A 166 -6.38 -5.97 2.42
C ILE A 166 -6.37 -7.48 2.26
N ARG A 167 -6.14 -7.92 1.05
CA ARG A 167 -5.92 -9.34 0.75
C ARG A 167 -4.44 -9.56 0.45
N ILE A 168 -3.85 -10.55 1.09
CA ILE A 168 -2.45 -10.94 0.87
C ILE A 168 -2.29 -11.79 -0.37
#